data_aa3103fd1e42499777ad891cb37c5fea
#
_entry.id   aa3103fd1e42499777ad891cb37c5fea
#
_cell.length_a   1.000
_cell.length_b   1.000
_cell.length_c   1.000
_cell.angle_alpha   90.00
_cell.angle_beta   90.00
_cell.angle_gamma   90.00
#
_symmetry.space_group_name_H-M   'P 1'
#
loop_
_entity.id
_entity.type
_entity.pdbx_description
1 polymer ?
#
loop_
_entity_poly.entity_id
_entity_poly.type
_entity_poly.pdbx_seq_one_letter_code
_entity_poly.pdbx_strand_id
1 'polypeptide(L)'
;MTLDQSLNLFLGKSWVDSLPIINELLGKEPPADLHEIYMERMFKEFEDHLRPIPGIEQALQSINANYCVASSGPHRKIRKTLGVTGLLHLFEGRIFSSTDVDRGKPEPDLFLHACSMMGYTPQETIVIEDSLAGVQAAISAGMKVFVYRPSCNGKNQEDNSEVITFGSMNTLSGLIDKA
;
A
#
# COMPACT_ATOMS: atom_id res chain seq x y z
N MET A 1 -7.72 1.03 -26.51
CA MET A 1 -7.95 0.35 -25.21
C MET A 1 -8.89 1.21 -24.38
N THR A 2 -9.95 0.64 -23.81
CA THR A 2 -10.87 1.33 -22.90
C THR A 2 -10.31 1.37 -21.47
N LEU A 3 -10.91 2.20 -20.59
CA LEU A 3 -10.52 2.26 -19.18
C LEU A 3 -10.67 0.88 -18.50
N ASP A 4 -11.79 0.20 -18.72
CA ASP A 4 -12.06 -1.13 -18.13
C ASP A 4 -11.03 -2.17 -18.59
N GLN A 5 -10.67 -2.16 -19.87
CA GLN A 5 -9.61 -3.02 -20.40
C GLN A 5 -8.26 -2.70 -19.75
N SER A 6 -7.94 -1.41 -19.54
CA SER A 6 -6.70 -1.00 -18.88
C SER A 6 -6.67 -1.44 -17.42
N LEU A 7 -7.77 -1.24 -16.68
CA LEU A 7 -7.87 -1.68 -15.29
C LEU A 7 -7.71 -3.19 -15.15
N ASN A 8 -8.36 -3.97 -16.00
CA ASN A 8 -8.26 -5.45 -15.98
C ASN A 8 -6.84 -5.94 -16.27
N LEU A 9 -6.09 -5.24 -17.12
CA LEU A 9 -4.73 -5.65 -17.51
C LEU A 9 -3.67 -5.22 -16.51
N PHE A 10 -3.80 -4.03 -15.90
CA PHE A 10 -2.72 -3.36 -15.18
C PHE A 10 -2.98 -3.09 -13.70
N LEU A 11 -4.25 -3.12 -13.24
CA LEU A 11 -4.56 -2.79 -11.86
C LEU A 11 -3.89 -3.79 -10.89
N GLY A 12 -3.15 -3.25 -9.93
CA GLY A 12 -2.45 -4.05 -8.92
C GLY A 12 -1.13 -4.69 -9.39
N LYS A 13 -0.74 -4.51 -10.66
CA LYS A 13 0.53 -5.03 -11.18
C LYS A 13 1.68 -4.06 -10.98
N SER A 14 2.88 -4.63 -10.76
CA SER A 14 4.12 -3.85 -10.81
C SER A 14 4.45 -3.43 -12.25
N TRP A 15 5.41 -2.50 -12.40
CA TRP A 15 5.93 -2.14 -13.73
C TRP A 15 6.53 -3.35 -14.44
N VAL A 16 7.30 -4.17 -13.72
CA VAL A 16 7.95 -5.37 -14.27
C VAL A 16 6.92 -6.36 -14.80
N ASP A 17 5.86 -6.61 -14.04
CA ASP A 17 4.75 -7.50 -14.44
C ASP A 17 3.92 -6.93 -15.60
N SER A 18 3.94 -5.62 -15.79
CA SER A 18 3.21 -4.93 -16.86
C SER A 18 3.97 -4.93 -18.19
N LEU A 19 5.30 -5.02 -18.17
CA LEU A 19 6.12 -4.97 -19.40
C LEU A 19 5.77 -6.03 -20.44
N PRO A 20 5.59 -7.32 -20.10
CA PRO A 20 5.20 -8.34 -21.08
C PRO A 20 3.86 -8.01 -21.76
N ILE A 21 2.91 -7.50 -21.01
CA ILE A 21 1.58 -7.09 -21.52
C ILE A 21 1.74 -5.90 -22.46
N ILE A 22 2.56 -4.92 -22.10
CA ILE A 22 2.85 -3.74 -22.94
C ILE A 22 3.51 -4.18 -24.26
N ASN A 23 4.49 -5.08 -24.20
CA ASN A 23 5.17 -5.61 -25.39
C ASN A 23 4.18 -6.31 -26.33
N GLU A 24 3.30 -7.15 -25.79
CA GLU A 24 2.27 -7.83 -26.56
C GLU A 24 1.30 -6.83 -27.23
N LEU A 25 0.82 -5.84 -26.49
CA LEU A 25 -0.07 -4.80 -27.03
C LEU A 25 0.57 -3.92 -28.09
N LEU A 26 1.86 -3.62 -27.96
CA LEU A 26 2.60 -2.82 -28.94
C LEU A 26 3.08 -3.63 -30.15
N GLY A 27 3.17 -4.95 -30.04
CA GLY A 27 3.77 -5.82 -31.04
C GLY A 27 5.27 -5.56 -31.27
N LYS A 28 5.93 -4.83 -30.38
CA LYS A 28 7.36 -4.48 -30.42
C LYS A 28 7.83 -4.06 -29.02
N GLU A 29 9.14 -4.02 -28.82
CA GLU A 29 9.72 -3.45 -27.62
C GLU A 29 9.30 -1.98 -27.43
N PRO A 30 8.89 -1.56 -26.24
CA PRO A 30 8.59 -0.17 -25.94
C PRO A 30 9.87 0.68 -25.97
N PRO A 31 9.76 2.01 -26.18
CA PRO A 31 10.88 2.92 -26.02
C PRO A 31 11.56 2.76 -24.66
N ALA A 32 12.89 2.87 -24.63
CA ALA A 32 13.68 2.70 -23.41
C ALA A 32 13.29 3.69 -22.28
N ASP A 33 12.78 4.86 -22.65
CA ASP A 33 12.35 5.92 -21.75
C ASP A 33 10.85 5.85 -21.37
N LEU A 34 10.13 4.81 -21.83
CA LEU A 34 8.69 4.69 -21.57
C LEU A 34 8.37 4.71 -20.05
N HIS A 35 9.20 4.05 -19.24
CA HIS A 35 9.01 4.03 -17.79
C HIS A 35 9.12 5.43 -17.18
N GLU A 36 10.13 6.20 -17.58
CA GLU A 36 10.32 7.56 -17.04
C GLU A 36 9.19 8.49 -17.48
N ILE A 37 8.78 8.44 -18.76
CA ILE A 37 7.63 9.18 -19.26
C ILE A 37 6.35 8.83 -18.50
N TYR A 38 6.12 7.55 -18.23
CA TYR A 38 4.98 7.09 -17.44
C TYR A 38 5.03 7.65 -16.02
N MET A 39 6.19 7.56 -15.35
CA MET A 39 6.38 8.06 -13.99
C MET A 39 6.18 9.57 -13.89
N GLU A 40 6.70 10.34 -14.83
CA GLU A 40 6.54 11.79 -14.88
C GLU A 40 5.06 12.20 -15.03
N ARG A 41 4.35 11.57 -15.97
CA ARG A 41 2.91 11.81 -16.16
C ARG A 41 2.10 11.42 -14.92
N MET A 42 2.37 10.26 -14.36
CA MET A 42 1.71 9.80 -13.13
C MET A 42 1.96 10.77 -11.95
N PHE A 43 3.17 11.29 -11.81
CA PHE A 43 3.49 12.24 -10.74
C PHE A 43 2.78 13.57 -10.92
N LYS A 44 2.61 14.02 -12.15
CA LYS A 44 1.81 15.21 -12.45
C LYS A 44 0.33 15.00 -12.08
N GLU A 45 -0.24 13.86 -12.46
CA GLU A 45 -1.61 13.51 -12.06
C GLU A 45 -1.78 13.43 -10.53
N PHE A 46 -0.75 12.97 -9.81
CA PHE A 46 -0.77 12.97 -8.35
C PHE A 46 -0.82 14.39 -7.77
N GLU A 47 -0.05 15.33 -8.30
CA GLU A 47 -0.08 16.74 -7.85
C GLU A 47 -1.47 17.35 -7.99
N ASP A 48 -2.14 17.08 -9.10
CA ASP A 48 -3.43 17.67 -9.42
C ASP A 48 -4.60 16.96 -8.68
N HIS A 49 -4.55 15.64 -8.55
CA HIS A 49 -5.72 14.83 -8.20
C HIS A 49 -5.58 13.96 -6.95
N LEU A 50 -4.36 13.60 -6.51
CA LEU A 50 -4.19 12.74 -5.35
C LEU A 50 -4.60 13.48 -4.07
N ARG A 51 -5.43 12.81 -3.27
CA ARG A 51 -5.83 13.28 -1.95
C ARG A 51 -5.63 12.16 -0.92
N PRO A 52 -5.33 12.50 0.33
CA PRO A 52 -5.25 11.49 1.39
C PRO A 52 -6.63 10.86 1.64
N ILE A 53 -6.62 9.63 2.12
CA ILE A 53 -7.86 8.98 2.56
C ILE A 53 -8.48 9.82 3.68
N PRO A 54 -9.79 10.14 3.61
CA PRO A 54 -10.45 10.94 4.63
C PRO A 54 -10.26 10.36 6.04
N GLY A 55 -9.85 11.20 6.98
CA GLY A 55 -9.64 10.84 8.39
C GLY A 55 -8.27 10.22 8.71
N ILE A 56 -7.39 9.98 7.72
CA ILE A 56 -6.09 9.34 7.96
C ILE A 56 -5.17 10.19 8.85
N GLU A 57 -5.16 11.51 8.66
CA GLU A 57 -4.30 12.41 9.45
C GLU A 57 -4.70 12.39 10.93
N GLN A 58 -6.00 12.49 11.23
CA GLN A 58 -6.53 12.39 12.58
C GLN A 58 -6.27 11.01 13.20
N ALA A 59 -6.43 9.94 12.40
CA ALA A 59 -6.13 8.59 12.85
C ALA A 59 -4.66 8.46 13.27
N LEU A 60 -3.72 8.90 12.43
CA LEU A 60 -2.28 8.85 12.71
C LEU A 60 -1.89 9.67 13.95
N GLN A 61 -2.52 10.83 14.18
CA GLN A 61 -2.31 11.64 15.37
C GLN A 61 -2.86 10.99 16.65
N SER A 62 -3.88 10.14 16.52
CA SER A 62 -4.55 9.48 17.64
C SER A 62 -3.98 8.12 18.01
N ILE A 63 -3.17 7.51 17.14
CA ILE A 63 -2.53 6.21 17.36
C ILE A 63 -1.35 6.37 18.32
N ASN A 64 -1.43 5.69 19.48
CA ASN A 64 -0.34 5.65 20.46
C ASN A 64 0.56 4.42 20.24
N ALA A 65 1.05 4.26 19.01
CA ALA A 65 1.97 3.19 18.62
C ALA A 65 2.93 3.71 17.54
N ASN A 66 4.05 3.03 17.37
CA ASN A 66 4.94 3.31 16.24
C ASN A 66 4.31 2.78 14.95
N TYR A 67 4.46 3.52 13.87
CA TYR A 67 3.94 3.14 12.57
C TYR A 67 4.94 3.43 11.44
N CYS A 68 4.81 2.70 10.36
CA CYS A 68 5.64 2.85 9.15
C CYS A 68 4.77 2.69 7.90
N VAL A 69 5.36 2.94 6.74
CA VAL A 69 4.79 2.57 5.43
C VAL A 69 5.57 1.40 4.85
N ALA A 70 4.85 0.36 4.42
CA ALA A 70 5.37 -0.78 3.67
C ALA A 70 4.56 -0.93 2.36
N SER A 71 5.15 -0.56 1.23
CA SER A 71 4.44 -0.43 -0.06
C SER A 71 5.11 -1.20 -1.18
N SER A 72 4.29 -1.72 -2.11
CA SER A 72 4.78 -2.36 -3.35
C SER A 72 5.40 -1.36 -4.35
N GLY A 73 5.24 -0.06 -4.14
CA GLY A 73 5.84 0.97 -4.99
C GLY A 73 7.33 1.20 -4.67
N PRO A 74 8.13 1.68 -5.62
CA PRO A 74 9.50 2.12 -5.34
C PRO A 74 9.54 3.36 -4.45
N HIS A 75 10.62 3.57 -3.70
CA HIS A 75 10.80 4.69 -2.76
C HIS A 75 10.43 6.05 -3.37
N ARG A 76 10.84 6.33 -4.62
CA ARG A 76 10.51 7.57 -5.34
C ARG A 76 9.00 7.81 -5.41
N LYS A 77 8.22 6.75 -5.71
CA LYS A 77 6.75 6.83 -5.78
C LYS A 77 6.13 7.05 -4.40
N ILE A 78 6.57 6.27 -3.40
CA ILE A 78 6.06 6.38 -2.03
C ILE A 78 6.29 7.79 -1.48
N ARG A 79 7.52 8.30 -1.59
CA ARG A 79 7.85 9.66 -1.13
C ARG A 79 7.07 10.74 -1.87
N LYS A 80 6.84 10.58 -3.19
CA LYS A 80 6.03 11.51 -3.98
C LYS A 80 4.58 11.53 -3.52
N THR A 81 3.94 10.36 -3.33
CA THR A 81 2.55 10.27 -2.87
C THR A 81 2.37 10.81 -1.46
N LEU A 82 3.25 10.48 -0.53
CA LEU A 82 3.23 11.01 0.82
C LEU A 82 3.49 12.53 0.85
N GLY A 83 4.38 13.04 -0.01
CA GLY A 83 4.66 14.46 -0.12
C GLY A 83 3.46 15.26 -0.62
N VAL A 84 2.83 14.80 -1.72
CA VAL A 84 1.64 15.44 -2.29
C VAL A 84 0.46 15.45 -1.31
N THR A 85 0.32 14.39 -0.52
CA THR A 85 -0.76 14.29 0.48
C THR A 85 -0.41 14.94 1.83
N GLY A 86 0.78 15.56 1.97
CA GLY A 86 1.21 16.24 3.19
C GLY A 86 1.65 15.29 4.33
N LEU A 87 1.69 13.97 4.08
CA LEU A 87 1.94 12.97 5.13
C LEU A 87 3.42 12.56 5.25
N LEU A 88 4.30 12.99 4.35
CA LEU A 88 5.69 12.52 4.30
C LEU A 88 6.44 12.73 5.61
N HIS A 89 6.24 13.88 6.26
CA HIS A 89 6.91 14.23 7.52
C HIS A 89 6.62 13.24 8.66
N LEU A 90 5.48 12.55 8.61
CA LEU A 90 5.09 11.53 9.60
C LEU A 90 5.83 10.20 9.43
N PHE A 91 6.45 9.97 8.25
CA PHE A 91 7.04 8.68 7.88
C PHE A 91 8.54 8.75 7.55
N GLU A 92 9.20 9.90 7.76
CA GLU A 92 10.64 10.00 7.50
C GLU A 92 11.42 8.98 8.32
N GLY A 93 12.32 8.24 7.64
CA GLY A 93 13.08 7.14 8.24
C GLY A 93 12.29 5.83 8.47
N ARG A 94 10.99 5.80 8.10
CA ARG A 94 10.08 4.67 8.34
C ARG A 94 9.28 4.30 7.08
N ILE A 95 9.94 4.32 5.92
CA ILE A 95 9.37 3.97 4.61
C ILE A 95 10.11 2.74 4.09
N PHE A 96 9.36 1.66 3.84
CA PHE A 96 9.84 0.40 3.30
C PHE A 96 9.18 0.13 1.95
N SER A 97 9.95 -0.32 1.00
CA SER A 97 9.57 -0.52 -0.39
C SER A 97 9.73 -1.99 -0.80
N SER A 98 8.96 -2.46 -1.78
CA SER A 98 9.21 -3.76 -2.39
C SER A 98 10.61 -3.85 -3.04
N THR A 99 11.28 -2.73 -3.27
CA THR A 99 12.67 -2.72 -3.78
C THR A 99 13.72 -3.03 -2.69
N ASP A 100 13.31 -3.14 -1.43
CA ASP A 100 14.17 -3.46 -0.29
C ASP A 100 14.24 -4.96 -0.02
N VAL A 101 13.44 -5.77 -0.75
CA VAL A 101 13.29 -7.21 -0.56
C VAL A 101 13.32 -7.96 -1.90
N ASP A 102 13.64 -9.24 -1.87
CA ASP A 102 13.66 -10.08 -3.07
C ASP A 102 12.26 -10.38 -3.61
N ARG A 103 11.29 -10.56 -2.72
CA ARG A 103 9.91 -10.90 -3.06
C ARG A 103 8.94 -9.91 -2.45
N GLY A 104 8.19 -9.22 -3.30
CA GLY A 104 7.13 -8.31 -2.87
C GLY A 104 5.82 -9.05 -2.54
N LYS A 105 4.78 -8.29 -2.11
CA LYS A 105 3.43 -8.82 -1.89
C LYS A 105 2.95 -9.62 -3.12
N PRO A 106 2.37 -10.80 -2.95
CA PRO A 106 1.75 -11.37 -1.76
C PRO A 106 2.69 -12.13 -0.82
N GLU A 107 4.01 -12.19 -1.09
CA GLU A 107 4.96 -12.79 -0.17
C GLU A 107 5.14 -11.93 1.09
N PRO A 108 5.46 -12.55 2.26
CA PRO A 108 5.52 -11.85 3.55
C PRO A 108 6.75 -10.95 3.72
N ASP A 109 7.74 -11.06 2.85
CA ASP A 109 9.10 -10.53 3.00
C ASP A 109 9.10 -9.03 3.32
N LEU A 110 8.28 -8.23 2.64
CA LEU A 110 8.22 -6.78 2.86
C LEU A 110 7.72 -6.44 4.27
N PHE A 111 6.70 -7.10 4.76
CA PHE A 111 6.19 -6.84 6.10
C PHE A 111 7.13 -7.35 7.19
N LEU A 112 7.75 -8.52 6.99
CA LEU A 112 8.77 -9.04 7.90
C LEU A 112 10.00 -8.12 7.95
N HIS A 113 10.44 -7.61 6.79
CA HIS A 113 11.53 -6.62 6.71
C HIS A 113 11.17 -5.34 7.48
N ALA A 114 10.01 -4.74 7.20
CA ALA A 114 9.56 -3.52 7.87
C ALA A 114 9.45 -3.72 9.40
N CYS A 115 8.86 -4.82 9.83
CA CYS A 115 8.72 -5.21 11.24
C CYS A 115 10.08 -5.30 11.94
N SER A 116 11.03 -6.02 11.34
CA SER A 116 12.40 -6.17 11.85
C SER A 116 13.13 -4.84 11.94
N MET A 117 13.05 -4.01 10.90
CA MET A 117 13.70 -2.68 10.88
C MET A 117 13.09 -1.71 11.90
N MET A 118 11.84 -1.88 12.25
CA MET A 118 11.16 -1.13 13.31
C MET A 118 11.44 -1.69 14.72
N GLY A 119 12.09 -2.86 14.84
CA GLY A 119 12.46 -3.49 16.12
C GLY A 119 11.31 -4.25 16.79
N TYR A 120 10.35 -4.76 16.00
CA TYR A 120 9.19 -5.51 16.49
C TYR A 120 9.16 -6.94 15.97
N THR A 121 8.32 -7.76 16.57
CA THR A 121 7.96 -9.12 16.10
C THR A 121 6.66 -9.08 15.30
N PRO A 122 6.39 -10.10 14.44
CA PRO A 122 5.12 -10.19 13.73
C PRO A 122 3.89 -10.15 14.66
N GLN A 123 3.99 -10.78 15.84
CA GLN A 123 2.89 -10.85 16.82
C GLN A 123 2.59 -9.50 17.50
N GLU A 124 3.54 -8.57 17.48
CA GLU A 124 3.40 -7.19 17.99
C GLU A 124 2.99 -6.20 16.90
N THR A 125 2.78 -6.68 15.66
CA THR A 125 2.57 -5.84 14.49
C THR A 125 1.17 -6.02 13.92
N ILE A 126 0.52 -4.91 13.61
CA ILE A 126 -0.76 -4.88 12.89
C ILE A 126 -0.52 -4.27 11.50
N VAL A 127 -1.01 -4.93 10.48
CA VAL A 127 -0.99 -4.42 9.10
C VAL A 127 -2.33 -3.77 8.77
N ILE A 128 -2.30 -2.56 8.21
CA ILE A 128 -3.47 -1.89 7.65
C ILE A 128 -3.36 -2.00 6.14
N GLU A 129 -4.31 -2.65 5.50
CA GLU A 129 -4.27 -2.97 4.06
C GLU A 129 -5.63 -2.83 3.37
N ASP A 130 -5.58 -2.65 2.04
CA ASP A 130 -6.75 -2.57 1.17
C ASP A 130 -6.71 -3.57 0.01
N SER A 131 -5.54 -4.13 -0.29
CA SER A 131 -5.31 -5.05 -1.40
C SER A 131 -5.31 -6.51 -0.97
N LEU A 132 -5.80 -7.40 -1.84
CA LEU A 132 -5.76 -8.85 -1.58
C LEU A 132 -4.34 -9.37 -1.42
N ALA A 133 -3.39 -8.87 -2.23
CA ALA A 133 -1.99 -9.28 -2.14
C ALA A 133 -1.35 -8.85 -0.80
N GLY A 134 -1.70 -7.65 -0.29
CA GLY A 134 -1.21 -7.19 1.00
C GLY A 134 -1.82 -7.96 2.18
N VAL A 135 -3.13 -8.25 2.12
CA VAL A 135 -3.79 -9.09 3.13
C VAL A 135 -3.15 -10.48 3.18
N GLN A 136 -2.91 -11.11 2.02
CA GLN A 136 -2.24 -12.41 1.96
C GLN A 136 -0.81 -12.34 2.53
N ALA A 137 -0.05 -11.30 2.21
CA ALA A 137 1.29 -11.10 2.73
C ALA A 137 1.30 -10.95 4.27
N ALA A 138 0.34 -10.20 4.84
CA ALA A 138 0.21 -10.03 6.29
C ALA A 138 -0.11 -11.34 7.01
N ILE A 139 -1.07 -12.11 6.48
CA ILE A 139 -1.42 -13.44 7.00
C ILE A 139 -0.19 -14.37 6.92
N SER A 140 0.50 -14.39 5.78
CA SER A 140 1.71 -15.22 5.59
C SER A 140 2.86 -14.81 6.52
N ALA A 141 2.90 -13.53 6.93
CA ALA A 141 3.86 -13.01 7.92
C ALA A 141 3.47 -13.36 9.38
N GLY A 142 2.30 -13.93 9.63
CA GLY A 142 1.78 -14.18 10.98
C GLY A 142 1.40 -12.89 11.72
N MET A 143 0.96 -11.86 10.99
CA MET A 143 0.56 -10.56 11.53
C MET A 143 -0.96 -10.42 11.51
N LYS A 144 -1.52 -9.73 12.52
CA LYS A 144 -2.91 -9.30 12.51
C LYS A 144 -3.11 -8.28 11.39
N VAL A 145 -4.23 -8.36 10.65
CA VAL A 145 -4.51 -7.45 9.55
C VAL A 145 -5.86 -6.77 9.69
N PHE A 146 -5.88 -5.45 9.54
CA PHE A 146 -7.08 -4.64 9.44
C PHE A 146 -7.28 -4.22 7.99
N VAL A 147 -8.36 -4.70 7.38
CA VAL A 147 -8.66 -4.52 5.96
C VAL A 147 -9.54 -3.28 5.78
N TYR A 148 -9.00 -2.26 5.13
CA TYR A 148 -9.75 -1.05 4.81
C TYR A 148 -10.67 -1.27 3.61
N ARG A 149 -11.99 -1.11 3.83
CA ARG A 149 -13.04 -1.20 2.81
C ARG A 149 -14.04 -0.06 3.00
N PRO A 150 -13.91 1.07 2.30
CA PRO A 150 -14.80 2.23 2.46
C PRO A 150 -16.28 1.90 2.18
N SER A 151 -16.57 0.87 1.37
CA SER A 151 -17.95 0.41 1.09
C SER A 151 -18.63 -0.29 2.26
N CYS A 152 -17.93 -0.64 3.34
CA CYS A 152 -18.50 -1.34 4.49
C CYS A 152 -19.32 -0.43 5.42
N ASN A 153 -19.66 0.80 5.03
CA ASN A 153 -20.50 1.75 5.77
C ASN A 153 -20.21 1.84 7.28
N GLY A 154 -18.92 1.75 7.64
CA GLY A 154 -18.46 1.84 9.03
C GLY A 154 -18.79 0.63 9.92
N LYS A 155 -19.29 -0.46 9.36
CA LYS A 155 -19.46 -1.72 10.09
C LYS A 155 -18.14 -2.49 10.06
N ASN A 156 -17.56 -2.69 11.24
CA ASN A 156 -16.44 -3.59 11.39
C ASN A 156 -16.98 -5.03 11.28
N GLN A 157 -16.41 -5.82 10.37
CA GLN A 157 -16.68 -7.25 10.27
C GLN A 157 -15.43 -7.99 10.73
N GLU A 158 -15.58 -8.82 11.73
CA GLU A 158 -14.55 -9.80 12.09
C GLU A 158 -14.75 -11.01 11.16
N ASP A 159 -13.86 -11.15 10.19
CA ASP A 159 -13.85 -12.30 9.29
C ASP A 159 -13.23 -13.54 9.98
N ASN A 160 -12.27 -13.31 10.87
CA ASN A 160 -11.69 -14.24 11.84
C ASN A 160 -10.89 -13.44 12.90
N SER A 161 -10.27 -14.11 13.88
CA SER A 161 -9.52 -13.44 14.95
C SER A 161 -8.30 -12.63 14.48
N GLU A 162 -7.82 -12.87 13.27
CA GLU A 162 -6.62 -12.22 12.70
C GLU A 162 -6.95 -11.19 11.62
N VAL A 163 -8.19 -11.20 11.08
CA VAL A 163 -8.63 -10.33 10.00
C VAL A 163 -9.86 -9.54 10.44
N ILE A 164 -9.74 -8.22 10.45
CA ILE A 164 -10.83 -7.30 10.81
C ILE A 164 -11.05 -6.33 9.66
N THR A 165 -12.26 -6.28 9.10
CA THR A 165 -12.60 -5.33 8.04
C THR A 165 -13.22 -4.07 8.65
N PHE A 166 -12.78 -2.88 8.20
CA PHE A 166 -13.29 -1.57 8.66
C PHE A 166 -13.46 -0.59 7.49
N GLY A 167 -14.38 0.37 7.66
CA GLY A 167 -14.79 1.28 6.57
C GLY A 167 -14.38 2.74 6.74
N SER A 168 -13.84 3.14 7.90
CA SER A 168 -13.49 4.54 8.17
C SER A 168 -12.20 4.65 8.96
N MET A 169 -11.28 5.52 8.51
CA MET A 169 -10.03 5.80 9.24
C MET A 169 -10.28 6.41 10.62
N ASN A 170 -11.40 7.08 10.83
CA ASN A 170 -11.76 7.62 12.15
C ASN A 170 -11.99 6.54 13.23
N THR A 171 -12.18 5.29 12.85
CA THR A 171 -12.34 4.17 13.80
C THR A 171 -11.04 3.42 14.07
N LEU A 172 -9.97 3.74 13.34
CA LEU A 172 -8.74 2.94 13.32
C LEU A 172 -8.02 2.92 14.67
N SER A 173 -7.85 4.07 15.35
CA SER A 173 -7.16 4.10 16.65
C SER A 173 -7.89 3.25 17.68
N GLY A 174 -9.23 3.36 17.75
CA GLY A 174 -10.03 2.54 18.67
C GLY A 174 -10.06 1.04 18.33
N LEU A 175 -9.75 0.65 17.10
CA LEU A 175 -9.53 -0.77 16.72
C LEU A 175 -8.16 -1.26 17.18
N ILE A 176 -7.13 -0.44 17.03
CA ILE A 176 -5.75 -0.76 17.46
C ILE A 176 -5.69 -0.90 18.98
N ASP A 177 -6.34 -0.03 19.73
CA ASP A 177 -6.36 -0.06 21.21
C ASP A 177 -7.02 -1.32 21.79
N LYS A 178 -7.81 -2.05 20.99
CA LYS A 178 -8.51 -3.28 21.40
C LYS A 178 -7.81 -4.56 20.91
N ALA A 179 -6.78 -4.43 20.09
CA ALA A 179 -6.12 -5.55 19.42
C ALA A 179 -5.01 -6.17 20.22
#